data_aa7991800b577ab7ec7e5debf63d7949
#
_entry.id   aa7991800b577ab7ec7e5debf63d7949
#
_cell.length_a   1.000
_cell.length_b   1.000
_cell.length_c   1.000
_cell.angle_alpha   90.00
_cell.angle_beta   90.00
_cell.angle_gamma   90.00
#
_symmetry.space_group_name_H-M   'P 1'
#
loop_
_entity.id
_entity.type
_entity.pdbx_description
1 polymer ?
#
loop_
_entity_poly.entity_id
_entity_poly.type
_entity_poly.pdbx_seq_one_letter_code
_entity_poly.pdbx_strand_id
1 'polypeptide(L)'
;MIFDYTVIWDSLPLYFSGLLVTLKLLAISLFFGLLAAVPLALMRCSKNPAVNLPAWLYTYVIRGTPMLVQLFLIYYGLAQFEFVRESAMWPLLSNATFCACAAFAINTSAYTAEILAGSIRATPHGEIEAAKAMGMSRFKLYRRILLPSALRRALPQYSNEVIMMLQTTSLASIVTLVDITGAARTVYSQYYLPFEAFITAGIFYLIMTFTLVRLFKLAERRWLAYLAPRKH
;
A
#
# COMPACT_ATOMS: atom_id res chain seq x y z
N MET A 1 -35.75 15.27 1.59
CA MET A 1 -34.43 15.87 1.43
C MET A 1 -34.17 15.94 -0.07
N ILE A 2 -34.06 17.13 -0.65
CA ILE A 2 -33.74 17.28 -2.07
C ILE A 2 -32.23 17.33 -2.15
N PHE A 3 -31.64 16.40 -2.92
CA PHE A 3 -30.20 16.32 -3.12
C PHE A 3 -29.71 17.58 -3.85
N ASP A 4 -28.77 18.33 -3.26
CA ASP A 4 -28.27 19.57 -3.85
C ASP A 4 -27.09 19.33 -4.79
N TYR A 5 -27.40 19.25 -6.09
CA TYR A 5 -26.41 19.04 -7.13
C TYR A 5 -25.49 20.26 -7.35
N THR A 6 -25.94 21.48 -6.99
CA THR A 6 -25.17 22.69 -7.25
C THR A 6 -23.94 22.74 -6.39
N VAL A 7 -24.08 22.40 -5.10
CA VAL A 7 -22.95 22.32 -4.15
C VAL A 7 -21.91 21.31 -4.61
N ILE A 8 -22.34 20.15 -5.14
CA ILE A 8 -21.42 19.15 -5.67
C ILE A 8 -20.63 19.71 -6.84
N TRP A 9 -21.35 20.34 -7.80
CA TRP A 9 -20.72 20.86 -9.01
C TRP A 9 -19.69 21.94 -8.71
N ASP A 10 -20.01 22.86 -7.82
CA ASP A 10 -19.11 23.92 -7.38
C ASP A 10 -17.90 23.41 -6.60
N SER A 11 -18.06 22.27 -5.92
CA SER A 11 -17.00 21.65 -5.13
C SER A 11 -16.12 20.66 -5.90
N LEU A 12 -16.45 20.30 -7.15
CA LEU A 12 -15.67 19.35 -7.97
C LEU A 12 -14.17 19.69 -8.04
N PRO A 13 -13.74 20.96 -8.23
CA PRO A 13 -12.30 21.29 -8.24
C PRO A 13 -11.58 20.87 -6.97
N LEU A 14 -12.22 20.97 -5.79
CA LEU A 14 -11.67 20.53 -4.52
C LEU A 14 -11.52 19.00 -4.48
N TYR A 15 -12.51 18.24 -4.96
CA TYR A 15 -12.39 16.77 -5.05
C TYR A 15 -11.31 16.33 -6.03
N PHE A 16 -11.12 17.02 -7.16
CA PHE A 16 -10.01 16.71 -8.07
C PHE A 16 -8.65 17.02 -7.47
N SER A 17 -8.51 18.09 -6.71
CA SER A 17 -7.27 18.35 -5.96
C SER A 17 -7.02 17.28 -4.88
N GLY A 18 -8.06 16.87 -4.16
CA GLY A 18 -8.01 15.77 -3.20
C GLY A 18 -7.64 14.43 -3.85
N LEU A 19 -8.16 14.17 -5.07
CA LEU A 19 -7.80 13.01 -5.87
C LEU A 19 -6.29 12.97 -6.16
N LEU A 20 -5.69 14.10 -6.54
CA LEU A 20 -4.25 14.17 -6.80
C LEU A 20 -3.43 13.91 -5.53
N VAL A 21 -3.86 14.42 -4.37
CA VAL A 21 -3.23 14.12 -3.08
C VAL A 21 -3.34 12.63 -2.76
N THR A 22 -4.51 12.02 -2.92
CA THR A 22 -4.73 10.58 -2.71
C THR A 22 -3.82 9.74 -3.60
N LEU A 23 -3.74 10.06 -4.90
CA LEU A 23 -2.87 9.37 -5.86
C LEU A 23 -1.39 9.51 -5.50
N LYS A 24 -0.96 10.70 -5.08
CA LYS A 24 0.42 10.96 -4.63
C LYS A 24 0.76 10.13 -3.39
N LEU A 25 -0.10 10.13 -2.37
CA LEU A 25 0.08 9.34 -1.17
C LEU A 25 0.18 7.84 -1.51
N LEU A 26 -0.76 7.35 -2.33
CA LEU A 26 -0.78 5.95 -2.76
C LEU A 26 0.50 5.57 -3.50
N ALA A 27 0.89 6.34 -4.50
CA ALA A 27 2.05 6.04 -5.34
C ALA A 27 3.36 6.04 -4.54
N ILE A 28 3.58 7.05 -3.69
CA ILE A 28 4.78 7.16 -2.85
C ILE A 28 4.83 5.99 -1.86
N SER A 29 3.72 5.72 -1.18
CA SER A 29 3.65 4.67 -0.16
C SER A 29 3.87 3.28 -0.75
N LEU A 30 3.26 2.99 -1.90
CA LEU A 30 3.44 1.71 -2.59
C LEU A 30 4.89 1.55 -3.11
N PHE A 31 5.49 2.61 -3.63
CA PHE A 31 6.87 2.57 -4.11
C PHE A 31 7.85 2.24 -2.98
N PHE A 32 7.84 3.01 -1.89
CA PHE A 32 8.74 2.77 -0.76
C PHE A 32 8.37 1.51 0.01
N GLY A 33 7.07 1.20 0.12
CA GLY A 33 6.58 -0.03 0.71
C GLY A 33 7.08 -1.27 -0.03
N LEU A 34 7.00 -1.28 -1.37
CA LEU A 34 7.51 -2.38 -2.19
C LEU A 34 9.04 -2.50 -2.09
N LEU A 35 9.76 -1.37 -2.10
CA LEU A 35 11.21 -1.34 -1.94
C LEU A 35 11.66 -1.98 -0.62
N ALA A 36 10.95 -1.69 0.48
CA ALA A 36 11.21 -2.30 1.79
C ALA A 36 10.70 -3.75 1.88
N ALA A 37 9.60 -4.08 1.21
CA ALA A 37 9.00 -5.41 1.28
C ALA A 37 9.89 -6.51 0.66
N VAL A 38 10.64 -6.22 -0.41
CA VAL A 38 11.49 -7.22 -1.06
C VAL A 38 12.56 -7.79 -0.12
N PRO A 39 13.42 -6.99 0.53
CA PRO A 39 14.39 -7.53 1.48
C PRO A 39 13.71 -8.20 2.68
N LEU A 40 12.61 -7.64 3.21
CA LEU A 40 11.84 -8.26 4.28
C LEU A 40 11.30 -9.64 3.88
N ALA A 41 10.78 -9.81 2.67
CA ALA A 41 10.29 -11.08 2.17
C ALA A 41 11.43 -12.13 2.07
N LEU A 42 12.60 -11.71 1.62
CA LEU A 42 13.78 -12.60 1.57
C LEU A 42 14.21 -13.02 2.98
N MET A 43 14.23 -12.09 3.93
CA MET A 43 14.50 -12.39 5.34
C MET A 43 13.47 -13.36 5.93
N ARG A 44 12.18 -13.18 5.59
CA ARG A 44 11.06 -14.07 5.98
C ARG A 44 11.18 -15.48 5.40
N CYS A 45 11.85 -15.64 4.27
CA CYS A 45 12.12 -16.94 3.64
C CYS A 45 13.42 -17.58 4.11
N SER A 46 14.21 -16.89 4.96
CA SER A 46 15.47 -17.44 5.48
C SER A 46 15.23 -18.59 6.45
N LYS A 47 16.08 -19.64 6.36
CA LYS A 47 16.10 -20.74 7.34
C LYS A 47 16.84 -20.35 8.63
N ASN A 48 17.65 -19.29 8.59
CA ASN A 48 18.36 -18.79 9.77
C ASN A 48 17.40 -17.99 10.66
N PRO A 49 17.12 -18.44 11.90
CA PRO A 49 16.21 -17.76 12.81
C PRO A 49 16.66 -16.33 13.15
N ALA A 50 17.97 -16.07 13.23
CA ALA A 50 18.50 -14.73 13.48
C ALA A 50 18.15 -13.72 12.39
N VAL A 51 17.90 -14.16 11.17
CA VAL A 51 17.47 -13.32 10.03
C VAL A 51 15.96 -13.28 9.92
N ASN A 52 15.27 -14.41 10.13
CA ASN A 52 13.82 -14.51 9.99
C ASN A 52 13.08 -13.82 11.13
N LEU A 53 13.53 -14.00 12.38
CA LEU A 53 12.83 -13.53 13.58
C LEU A 53 12.59 -12.01 13.60
N PRO A 54 13.59 -11.15 13.31
CA PRO A 54 13.36 -9.70 13.25
C PRO A 54 12.34 -9.30 12.18
N ALA A 55 12.41 -9.90 11.00
CA ALA A 55 11.47 -9.63 9.93
C ALA A 55 10.05 -10.16 10.26
N TRP A 56 9.96 -11.33 10.92
CA TRP A 56 8.70 -11.85 11.42
C TRP A 56 8.09 -10.94 12.48
N LEU A 57 8.88 -10.49 13.45
CA LEU A 57 8.41 -9.60 14.50
C LEU A 57 7.90 -8.28 13.91
N TYR A 58 8.65 -7.71 12.97
CA TYR A 58 8.22 -6.51 12.25
C TYR A 58 6.88 -6.71 11.55
N THR A 59 6.76 -7.74 10.70
CA THR A 59 5.51 -7.98 9.96
C THR A 59 4.36 -8.32 10.90
N TYR A 60 4.61 -9.05 11.98
CA TYR A 60 3.62 -9.41 12.99
C TYR A 60 3.07 -8.18 13.72
N VAL A 61 3.95 -7.30 14.22
CA VAL A 61 3.56 -6.08 14.95
C VAL A 61 2.82 -5.10 14.05
N ILE A 62 3.38 -4.81 12.86
CA ILE A 62 2.79 -3.84 11.94
C ILE A 62 1.41 -4.31 11.43
N ARG A 63 1.28 -5.58 11.08
CA ARG A 63 -0.01 -6.14 10.62
C ARG A 63 -1.01 -6.38 11.74
N GLY A 64 -0.53 -6.53 12.97
CA GLY A 64 -1.34 -6.73 14.17
C GLY A 64 -1.85 -5.43 14.80
N THR A 65 -1.43 -4.26 14.31
CA THR A 65 -1.83 -2.96 14.87
C THR A 65 -2.66 -2.15 13.86
N PRO A 66 -3.69 -1.39 14.31
CA PRO A 66 -4.49 -0.57 13.41
C PRO A 66 -3.67 0.51 12.72
N MET A 67 -3.89 0.68 11.42
CA MET A 67 -3.18 1.71 10.63
C MET A 67 -3.36 3.12 11.18
N LEU A 68 -4.54 3.46 11.66
CA LEU A 68 -4.80 4.77 12.29
C LEU A 68 -3.89 5.03 13.50
N VAL A 69 -3.66 4.00 14.32
CA VAL A 69 -2.77 4.10 15.49
C VAL A 69 -1.33 4.31 15.05
N GLN A 70 -0.87 3.59 14.02
CA GLN A 70 0.47 3.78 13.45
C GLN A 70 0.67 5.21 12.92
N LEU A 71 -0.33 5.74 12.19
CA LEU A 71 -0.30 7.11 11.69
C LEU A 71 -0.21 8.12 12.84
N PHE A 72 -0.99 7.95 13.90
CA PHE A 72 -0.96 8.83 15.07
C PHE A 72 0.35 8.76 15.84
N LEU A 73 0.92 7.57 16.00
CA LEU A 73 2.23 7.41 16.65
C LEU A 73 3.33 8.13 15.87
N ILE A 74 3.29 8.07 14.53
CA ILE A 74 4.30 8.75 13.71
C ILE A 74 4.07 10.26 13.69
N TYR A 75 2.84 10.73 13.51
CA TYR A 75 2.56 12.16 13.34
C TYR A 75 2.53 12.92 14.67
N TYR A 76 1.82 12.40 15.67
CA TYR A 76 1.68 13.06 16.98
C TYR A 76 2.66 12.51 18.02
N GLY A 77 2.92 11.19 17.98
CA GLY A 77 3.72 10.52 19.01
C GLY A 77 5.19 10.91 18.94
N LEU A 78 5.80 10.91 17.76
CA LEU A 78 7.21 11.29 17.61
C LEU A 78 7.46 12.75 17.99
N ALA A 79 6.50 13.62 17.74
CA ALA A 79 6.57 15.05 18.11
C ALA A 79 6.61 15.31 19.63
N GLN A 80 6.28 14.31 20.47
CA GLN A 80 6.34 14.45 21.93
C GLN A 80 7.78 14.42 22.47
N PHE A 81 8.70 13.78 21.73
CA PHE A 81 10.07 13.61 22.18
C PHE A 81 10.94 14.79 21.76
N GLU A 82 11.57 15.45 22.76
CA GLU A 82 12.44 16.61 22.53
C GLU A 82 13.62 16.29 21.63
N PHE A 83 14.28 15.16 21.85
CA PHE A 83 15.39 14.69 20.99
C PHE A 83 15.01 14.50 19.53
N VAL A 84 13.71 14.22 19.23
CA VAL A 84 13.20 14.12 17.84
C VAL A 84 13.04 15.50 17.25
N ARG A 85 12.50 16.45 18.03
CA ARG A 85 12.29 17.85 17.60
C ARG A 85 13.61 18.58 17.37
N GLU A 86 14.66 18.23 18.09
CA GLU A 86 15.99 18.81 17.96
C GLU A 86 16.83 18.07 16.89
N SER A 87 16.36 16.94 16.37
CA SER A 87 17.07 16.16 15.37
C SER A 87 17.05 16.82 13.97
N ALA A 88 18.07 16.51 13.15
CA ALA A 88 18.11 16.92 11.74
C ALA A 88 16.92 16.37 10.89
N MET A 89 16.18 15.38 11.42
CA MET A 89 15.01 14.82 10.75
C MET A 89 13.71 15.59 11.05
N TRP A 90 13.71 16.55 11.97
CA TRP A 90 12.52 17.30 12.34
C TRP A 90 11.80 17.99 11.18
N PRO A 91 12.49 18.64 10.20
CA PRO A 91 11.82 19.25 9.07
C PRO A 91 10.98 18.28 8.22
N LEU A 92 11.36 16.99 8.21
CA LEU A 92 10.59 15.94 7.55
C LEU A 92 9.45 15.45 8.45
N LEU A 93 9.74 15.19 9.74
CA LEU A 93 8.78 14.64 10.69
C LEU A 93 7.70 15.64 11.13
N SER A 94 7.93 16.94 10.95
CA SER A 94 6.90 17.98 11.14
C SER A 94 5.93 18.09 9.95
N ASN A 95 6.24 17.45 8.82
CA ASN A 95 5.42 17.51 7.62
C ASN A 95 4.39 16.36 7.59
N ALA A 96 3.09 16.72 7.62
CA ALA A 96 2.01 15.74 7.63
C ALA A 96 2.04 14.78 6.43
N THR A 97 2.41 15.28 5.22
CA THR A 97 2.50 14.44 4.02
C THR A 97 3.61 13.40 4.17
N PHE A 98 4.78 13.80 4.69
CA PHE A 98 5.87 12.87 4.94
C PHE A 98 5.48 11.80 5.96
N CYS A 99 4.89 12.21 7.09
CA CYS A 99 4.46 11.28 8.14
C CYS A 99 3.39 10.29 7.63
N ALA A 100 2.43 10.76 6.84
CA ALA A 100 1.42 9.90 6.23
C ALA A 100 2.06 8.92 5.23
N CYS A 101 2.91 9.39 4.33
CA CYS A 101 3.63 8.52 3.38
C CYS A 101 4.50 7.49 4.10
N ALA A 102 5.22 7.89 5.16
CA ALA A 102 6.05 6.98 5.95
C ALA A 102 5.21 5.91 6.66
N ALA A 103 4.12 6.31 7.33
CA ALA A 103 3.21 5.40 8.00
C ALA A 103 2.62 4.38 7.03
N PHE A 104 2.11 4.85 5.89
CA PHE A 104 1.53 4.01 4.84
C PHE A 104 2.58 3.08 4.20
N ALA A 105 3.80 3.58 3.94
CA ALA A 105 4.88 2.77 3.40
C ALA A 105 5.33 1.66 4.38
N ILE A 106 5.46 1.97 5.66
CA ILE A 106 5.76 0.99 6.71
C ILE A 106 4.67 -0.08 6.75
N ASN A 107 3.41 0.33 6.76
CA ASN A 107 2.28 -0.59 6.81
C ASN A 107 2.23 -1.53 5.60
N THR A 108 2.19 -0.96 4.38
CA THR A 108 2.12 -1.79 3.16
C THR A 108 3.37 -2.64 2.95
N SER A 109 4.55 -2.22 3.45
CA SER A 109 5.77 -3.03 3.37
C SER A 109 5.62 -4.36 4.12
N ALA A 110 4.96 -4.34 5.28
CA ALA A 110 4.74 -5.54 6.08
C ALA A 110 3.75 -6.51 5.41
N TYR A 111 2.65 -6.00 4.86
CA TYR A 111 1.68 -6.83 4.12
C TYR A 111 2.30 -7.38 2.84
N THR A 112 2.94 -6.54 2.04
CA THR A 112 3.59 -6.92 0.78
C THR A 112 4.73 -7.91 1.02
N ALA A 113 5.50 -7.78 2.10
CA ALA A 113 6.55 -8.73 2.45
C ALA A 113 5.99 -10.15 2.69
N GLU A 114 4.87 -10.29 3.40
CA GLU A 114 4.25 -11.59 3.62
C GLU A 114 3.61 -12.16 2.34
N ILE A 115 3.02 -11.31 1.49
CA ILE A 115 2.51 -11.71 0.17
C ILE A 115 3.65 -12.27 -0.68
N LEU A 116 4.77 -11.57 -0.76
CA LEU A 116 5.96 -12.01 -1.52
C LEU A 116 6.57 -13.27 -0.91
N ALA A 117 6.74 -13.33 0.41
CA ALA A 117 7.28 -14.51 1.09
C ALA A 117 6.40 -15.75 0.88
N GLY A 118 5.07 -15.61 0.97
CA GLY A 118 4.12 -16.67 0.64
C GLY A 118 4.26 -17.14 -0.79
N SER A 119 4.37 -16.21 -1.73
CA SER A 119 4.55 -16.51 -3.16
C SER A 119 5.90 -17.17 -3.48
N ILE A 120 6.98 -16.79 -2.77
CA ILE A 120 8.29 -17.46 -2.89
C ILE A 120 8.19 -18.90 -2.37
N ARG A 121 7.58 -19.13 -1.22
CA ARG A 121 7.41 -20.48 -0.62
C ARG A 121 6.53 -21.38 -1.49
N ALA A 122 5.55 -20.81 -2.20
CA ALA A 122 4.66 -21.52 -3.13
C ALA A 122 5.33 -21.85 -4.48
N THR A 123 6.64 -21.56 -4.67
CA THR A 123 7.37 -21.94 -5.89
C THR A 123 7.49 -23.46 -5.97
N PRO A 124 7.11 -24.11 -7.10
CA PRO A 124 7.23 -25.54 -7.27
C PRO A 124 8.67 -26.02 -7.05
N HIS A 125 8.84 -27.07 -6.25
CA HIS A 125 10.17 -27.64 -5.96
C HIS A 125 10.93 -28.03 -7.22
N GLY A 126 10.25 -28.56 -8.25
CA GLY A 126 10.85 -28.92 -9.52
C GLY A 126 11.54 -27.76 -10.26
N GLU A 127 11.01 -26.53 -10.18
CA GLU A 127 11.68 -25.35 -10.74
C GLU A 127 13.02 -25.07 -10.04
N ILE A 128 13.05 -25.28 -8.71
CA ILE A 128 14.24 -25.05 -7.88
C ILE A 128 15.29 -26.15 -8.14
N GLU A 129 14.85 -27.41 -8.22
CA GLU A 129 15.73 -28.57 -8.48
C GLU A 129 16.32 -28.52 -9.89
N ALA A 130 15.52 -28.22 -10.91
CA ALA A 130 16.01 -28.03 -12.27
C ALA A 130 17.07 -26.94 -12.36
N ALA A 131 16.85 -25.80 -11.71
CA ALA A 131 17.81 -24.72 -11.69
C ALA A 131 19.12 -25.10 -10.97
N LYS A 132 19.04 -25.85 -9.88
CA LYS A 132 20.24 -26.38 -9.18
C LYS A 132 20.98 -27.42 -10.03
N ALA A 133 20.26 -28.31 -10.71
CA ALA A 133 20.86 -29.28 -11.59
C ALA A 133 21.65 -28.65 -12.76
N MET A 134 21.18 -27.46 -13.21
CA MET A 134 21.91 -26.65 -14.19
C MET A 134 23.07 -25.82 -13.59
N GLY A 135 23.46 -26.06 -12.33
CA GLY A 135 24.60 -25.41 -11.70
C GLY A 135 24.35 -23.94 -11.32
N MET A 136 23.10 -23.50 -11.21
CA MET A 136 22.81 -22.11 -10.82
C MET A 136 23.23 -21.84 -9.36
N SER A 137 24.01 -20.78 -9.16
CA SER A 137 24.30 -20.28 -7.81
C SER A 137 23.03 -19.78 -7.14
N ARG A 138 23.00 -19.75 -5.79
CA ARG A 138 21.84 -19.27 -5.02
C ARG A 138 21.38 -17.88 -5.46
N PHE A 139 22.29 -16.95 -5.71
CA PHE A 139 21.96 -15.61 -6.17
C PHE A 139 21.29 -15.61 -7.56
N LYS A 140 21.82 -16.41 -8.50
CA LYS A 140 21.21 -16.54 -9.84
C LYS A 140 19.83 -17.19 -9.77
N LEU A 141 19.66 -18.22 -8.93
CA LEU A 141 18.38 -18.88 -8.68
C LEU A 141 17.33 -17.87 -8.17
N TYR A 142 17.67 -17.08 -7.13
CA TYR A 142 16.76 -16.06 -6.61
C TYR A 142 16.41 -14.99 -7.64
N ARG A 143 17.43 -14.43 -8.31
CA ARG A 143 17.23 -13.30 -9.24
C ARG A 143 16.50 -13.71 -10.53
N ARG A 144 16.76 -14.90 -11.09
CA ARG A 144 16.26 -15.30 -12.42
C ARG A 144 15.02 -16.18 -12.37
N ILE A 145 14.80 -16.91 -11.30
CA ILE A 145 13.70 -17.88 -11.21
C ILE A 145 12.75 -17.52 -10.07
N LEU A 146 13.23 -17.53 -8.83
CA LEU A 146 12.34 -17.40 -7.66
C LEU A 146 11.64 -16.05 -7.61
N LEU A 147 12.38 -14.95 -7.70
CA LEU A 147 11.81 -13.61 -7.56
C LEU A 147 10.85 -13.24 -8.71
N PRO A 148 11.20 -13.44 -10.01
CA PRO A 148 10.26 -13.19 -11.10
C PRO A 148 9.01 -14.08 -11.05
N SER A 149 9.18 -15.36 -10.70
CA SER A 149 8.07 -16.30 -10.54
C SER A 149 7.17 -15.93 -9.36
N ALA A 150 7.76 -15.56 -8.22
CA ALA A 150 7.03 -15.11 -7.04
C ALA A 150 6.27 -13.80 -7.27
N LEU A 151 6.88 -12.81 -7.93
CA LEU A 151 6.23 -11.55 -8.27
C LEU A 151 4.98 -11.77 -9.14
N ARG A 152 5.06 -12.66 -10.12
CA ARG A 152 3.90 -13.01 -10.94
C ARG A 152 2.79 -13.65 -10.11
N ARG A 153 3.12 -14.63 -9.27
CA ARG A 153 2.14 -15.30 -8.37
C ARG A 153 1.58 -14.37 -7.29
N ALA A 154 2.37 -13.40 -6.84
CA ALA A 154 1.95 -12.40 -5.86
C ALA A 154 0.93 -11.41 -6.44
N LEU A 155 0.90 -11.22 -7.76
CA LEU A 155 0.15 -10.14 -8.41
C LEU A 155 -1.33 -10.06 -8.01
N PRO A 156 -2.12 -11.17 -7.96
CA PRO A 156 -3.52 -11.09 -7.56
C PRO A 156 -3.69 -10.62 -6.11
N GLN A 157 -2.83 -11.11 -5.20
CA GLN A 157 -2.89 -10.75 -3.80
C GLN A 157 -2.36 -9.33 -3.55
N TYR A 158 -1.34 -8.92 -4.30
CA TYR A 158 -0.82 -7.55 -4.27
C TYR A 158 -1.84 -6.55 -4.82
N SER A 159 -2.64 -6.94 -5.82
CA SER A 159 -3.74 -6.11 -6.31
C SER A 159 -4.75 -5.75 -5.21
N ASN A 160 -5.11 -6.72 -4.37
CA ASN A 160 -5.97 -6.47 -3.21
C ASN A 160 -5.31 -5.54 -2.19
N GLU A 161 -4.01 -5.72 -1.93
CA GLU A 161 -3.24 -4.85 -1.04
C GLU A 161 -3.24 -3.39 -1.54
N VAL A 162 -3.05 -3.16 -2.83
CA VAL A 162 -3.10 -1.82 -3.43
C VAL A 162 -4.48 -1.18 -3.27
N ILE A 163 -5.57 -1.94 -3.44
CA ILE A 163 -6.93 -1.45 -3.25
C ILE A 163 -7.18 -1.11 -1.77
N MET A 164 -6.75 -1.97 -0.85
CA MET A 164 -6.85 -1.70 0.59
C MET A 164 -6.04 -0.47 0.98
N MET A 165 -4.82 -0.29 0.43
CA MET A 165 -4.01 0.89 0.65
C MET A 165 -4.67 2.15 0.10
N LEU A 166 -5.31 2.10 -1.09
CA LEU A 166 -6.10 3.21 -1.60
C LEU A 166 -7.19 3.65 -0.60
N GLN A 167 -7.93 2.71 -0.04
CA GLN A 167 -8.96 3.00 0.98
C GLN A 167 -8.34 3.56 2.26
N THR A 168 -7.19 3.02 2.66
CA THR A 168 -6.45 3.46 3.85
C THR A 168 -5.93 4.89 3.74
N THR A 169 -5.65 5.39 2.51
CA THR A 169 -5.23 6.79 2.33
C THR A 169 -6.26 7.79 2.83
N SER A 170 -7.55 7.41 2.96
CA SER A 170 -8.61 8.26 3.54
C SER A 170 -8.31 8.70 4.97
N LEU A 171 -7.48 7.96 5.70
CA LEU A 171 -7.02 8.33 7.04
C LEU A 171 -6.11 9.56 7.05
N ALA A 172 -5.53 9.94 5.89
CA ALA A 172 -4.71 11.14 5.78
C ALA A 172 -5.48 12.43 6.09
N SER A 173 -6.79 12.42 5.86
CA SER A 173 -7.68 13.54 6.23
C SER A 173 -7.69 13.85 7.73
N ILE A 174 -7.32 12.90 8.58
CA ILE A 174 -7.30 13.05 10.03
C ILE A 174 -6.04 13.81 10.50
N VAL A 175 -4.97 13.75 9.71
CA VAL A 175 -3.70 14.46 9.98
C VAL A 175 -3.53 15.68 9.07
N THR A 176 -4.61 16.46 8.91
CA THR A 176 -4.67 17.75 8.22
C THR A 176 -4.48 17.73 6.70
N LEU A 177 -4.39 16.58 6.06
CA LEU A 177 -4.26 16.50 4.61
C LEU A 177 -5.64 16.56 3.93
N VAL A 178 -5.70 17.30 2.83
CA VAL A 178 -6.93 17.42 2.03
C VAL A 178 -6.84 16.42 0.87
N ASP A 179 -7.03 15.13 1.20
CA ASP A 179 -7.28 14.06 0.24
C ASP A 179 -8.77 14.06 -0.19
N ILE A 180 -9.27 13.05 -0.89
CA ILE A 180 -10.67 12.97 -1.28
C ILE A 180 -11.61 13.05 -0.07
N THR A 181 -11.27 12.38 1.04
CA THR A 181 -12.06 12.42 2.27
C THR A 181 -11.96 13.77 2.96
N GLY A 182 -10.78 14.39 2.95
CA GLY A 182 -10.55 15.74 3.43
C GLY A 182 -11.36 16.78 2.64
N ALA A 183 -11.46 16.64 1.33
CA ALA A 183 -12.33 17.45 0.49
C ALA A 183 -13.80 17.32 0.90
N ALA A 184 -14.30 16.10 1.11
CA ALA A 184 -15.67 15.89 1.60
C ALA A 184 -15.91 16.54 2.97
N ARG A 185 -14.94 16.44 3.89
CA ARG A 185 -15.03 17.10 5.21
C ARG A 185 -15.09 18.62 5.08
N THR A 186 -14.33 19.21 4.16
CA THR A 186 -14.35 20.64 3.88
C THR A 186 -15.72 21.08 3.35
N VAL A 187 -16.26 20.37 2.35
CA VAL A 187 -17.60 20.63 1.81
C VAL A 187 -18.67 20.49 2.90
N TYR A 188 -18.60 19.41 3.68
CA TYR A 188 -19.51 19.21 4.80
C TYR A 188 -19.45 20.36 5.82
N SER A 189 -18.27 20.80 6.20
CA SER A 189 -18.12 21.89 7.18
C SER A 189 -18.62 23.24 6.66
N GLN A 190 -18.61 23.45 5.35
CA GLN A 190 -19.03 24.70 4.72
C GLN A 190 -20.54 24.75 4.47
N TYR A 191 -21.13 23.64 3.99
CA TYR A 191 -22.51 23.61 3.53
C TYR A 191 -23.45 22.83 4.44
N TYR A 192 -22.93 22.11 5.46
CA TYR A 192 -23.70 21.24 6.37
C TYR A 192 -24.48 20.14 5.66
N LEU A 193 -23.99 19.67 4.49
CA LEU A 193 -24.58 18.63 3.66
C LEU A 193 -23.70 17.36 3.66
N PRO A 194 -23.75 16.54 4.75
CA PRO A 194 -22.86 15.37 4.89
C PRO A 194 -23.12 14.31 3.83
N PHE A 195 -24.38 14.11 3.47
CA PHE A 195 -24.77 13.05 2.54
C PHE A 195 -24.20 13.31 1.13
N GLU A 196 -24.39 14.52 0.60
CA GLU A 196 -23.87 14.95 -0.69
C GLU A 196 -22.35 14.91 -0.73
N ALA A 197 -21.70 15.44 0.33
CA ALA A 197 -20.25 15.49 0.44
C ALA A 197 -19.63 14.09 0.46
N PHE A 198 -20.10 13.20 1.31
CA PHE A 198 -19.48 11.87 1.44
C PHE A 198 -19.88 10.88 0.34
N ILE A 199 -21.09 11.00 -0.27
CA ILE A 199 -21.42 10.23 -1.47
C ILE A 199 -20.50 10.62 -2.63
N THR A 200 -20.24 11.90 -2.82
CA THR A 200 -19.31 12.37 -3.86
C THR A 200 -17.92 11.77 -3.66
N ALA A 201 -17.39 11.80 -2.43
CA ALA A 201 -16.12 11.13 -2.11
C ALA A 201 -16.18 9.62 -2.40
N GLY A 202 -17.27 8.96 -2.02
CA GLY A 202 -17.50 7.53 -2.29
C GLY A 202 -17.46 7.20 -3.79
N ILE A 203 -18.04 8.05 -4.63
CA ILE A 203 -18.01 7.90 -6.10
C ILE A 203 -16.56 8.01 -6.61
N PHE A 204 -15.78 8.99 -6.14
CA PHE A 204 -14.37 9.11 -6.51
C PHE A 204 -13.56 7.87 -6.12
N TYR A 205 -13.70 7.36 -4.89
CA TYR A 205 -13.04 6.13 -4.46
C TYR A 205 -13.49 4.91 -5.28
N LEU A 206 -14.76 4.83 -5.61
CA LEU A 206 -15.32 3.74 -6.43
C LEU A 206 -14.71 3.74 -7.85
N ILE A 207 -14.65 4.90 -8.50
CA ILE A 207 -14.04 5.05 -9.83
C ILE A 207 -12.57 4.64 -9.79
N MET A 208 -11.81 5.10 -8.76
CA MET A 208 -10.40 4.72 -8.59
C MET A 208 -10.25 3.21 -8.39
N THR A 209 -11.06 2.63 -7.51
CA THR A 209 -11.05 1.18 -7.23
C THR A 209 -11.33 0.37 -8.50
N PHE A 210 -12.37 0.71 -9.26
CA PHE A 210 -12.67 0.03 -10.52
C PHE A 210 -11.55 0.18 -11.55
N THR A 211 -10.94 1.36 -11.63
CA THR A 211 -9.79 1.61 -12.50
C THR A 211 -8.62 0.71 -12.13
N LEU A 212 -8.24 0.66 -10.85
CA LEU A 212 -7.16 -0.21 -10.36
C LEU A 212 -7.47 -1.69 -10.61
N VAL A 213 -8.69 -2.14 -10.28
CA VAL A 213 -9.11 -3.53 -10.53
C VAL A 213 -8.98 -3.89 -12.02
N ARG A 214 -9.40 -3.01 -12.92
CA ARG A 214 -9.26 -3.25 -14.37
C ARG A 214 -7.79 -3.31 -14.80
N LEU A 215 -6.96 -2.39 -14.33
CA LEU A 215 -5.53 -2.36 -14.63
C LEU A 215 -4.83 -3.65 -14.14
N PHE A 216 -5.10 -4.08 -12.91
CA PHE A 216 -4.53 -5.32 -12.37
C PHE A 216 -5.04 -6.56 -13.12
N LYS A 217 -6.33 -6.65 -13.45
CA LYS A 217 -6.87 -7.75 -14.26
C LYS A 217 -6.22 -7.83 -15.67
N LEU A 218 -5.91 -6.70 -16.28
CA LEU A 218 -5.16 -6.68 -17.55
C LEU A 218 -3.73 -7.18 -17.36
N ALA A 219 -3.05 -6.75 -16.29
CA ALA A 219 -1.72 -7.23 -15.95
C ALA A 219 -1.71 -8.74 -15.64
N GLU A 220 -2.69 -9.23 -14.86
CA GLU A 220 -2.87 -10.65 -14.56
C GLU A 220 -3.07 -11.49 -15.82
N ARG A 221 -3.96 -11.08 -16.72
CA ARG A 221 -4.20 -11.78 -18.00
C ARG A 221 -2.92 -11.90 -18.82
N ARG A 222 -2.07 -10.87 -18.82
CA ARG A 222 -0.82 -10.87 -19.59
C ARG A 222 0.29 -11.71 -18.93
N TRP A 223 0.41 -11.64 -17.60
CA TRP A 223 1.55 -12.22 -16.87
C TRP A 223 1.27 -13.60 -16.29
N LEU A 224 0.00 -13.99 -16.10
CA LEU A 224 -0.43 -15.26 -15.55
C LEU A 224 -1.08 -16.18 -16.59
N ALA A 225 -1.02 -15.83 -17.87
CA ALA A 225 -1.62 -16.63 -18.96
C ALA A 225 -1.17 -18.12 -18.94
N TYR A 226 0.06 -18.38 -18.48
CA TYR A 226 0.61 -19.74 -18.38
C TYR A 226 0.04 -20.57 -17.21
N LEU A 227 -0.60 -19.95 -16.24
CA LEU A 227 -1.29 -20.63 -15.13
C LEU A 227 -2.78 -20.89 -15.42
N ALA A 228 -3.29 -20.36 -16.53
CA ALA A 228 -4.67 -20.62 -16.93
C ALA A 228 -4.86 -22.12 -17.18
N PRO A 229 -5.96 -22.76 -16.67
CA PRO A 229 -6.27 -24.15 -17.00
C PRO A 229 -6.34 -24.29 -18.50
N ARG A 230 -5.62 -25.30 -19.07
CA ARG A 230 -5.80 -25.66 -20.47
C ARG A 230 -7.26 -26.07 -20.64
N LYS A 231 -8.01 -25.31 -21.46
CA LYS A 231 -9.33 -25.75 -21.90
C LYS A 231 -9.10 -26.99 -22.77
N HIS A 232 -9.49 -28.16 -22.23
CA HIS A 232 -9.66 -29.39 -22.99
C HIS A 232 -10.91 -29.30 -23.83
#